data_824f5a90784b2a7cab88b6ff5f63f5e8
#
_entry.id   824f5a90784b2a7cab88b6ff5f63f5e8
#
_cell.length_a   1.000
_cell.length_b   1.000
_cell.length_c   1.000
_cell.angle_alpha   90.00
_cell.angle_beta   90.00
_cell.angle_gamma   90.00
#
_symmetry.space_group_name_H-M   'P 1'
#
loop_
_entity.id
_entity.type
_entity.pdbx_description
1 polymer ?
#
loop_
_entity_poly.entity_id
_entity_poly.type
_entity_poly.pdbx_seq_one_letter_code
_entity_poly.pdbx_strand_id
1 'polypeptide(L)'
;DLKFVGKTGTAEIGMSNKKMTHSLFAGYGPIDYPPEERIVVVTLVENDNNEYLKYSARLSNLVFNSWYKKESFKESAKRFGFPILDSYK
;
A
#
# COMPACT_ATOMS: atom_id res chain seq x y z
N ASP A 1 -11.23 11.93 9.09
CA ASP A 1 -10.25 11.13 8.38
C ASP A 1 -9.92 9.85 9.11
N LEU A 2 -9.69 8.79 8.34
CA LEU A 2 -9.34 7.50 8.89
C LEU A 2 -7.86 7.47 9.30
N LYS A 3 -7.58 6.95 10.48
CA LYS A 3 -6.21 6.89 11.00
C LYS A 3 -5.72 5.46 11.02
N PHE A 4 -4.68 5.21 10.25
CA PHE A 4 -4.04 3.91 10.17
C PHE A 4 -2.62 3.99 10.70
N VAL A 5 -2.14 2.90 11.26
CA VAL A 5 -0.76 2.80 11.73
C VAL A 5 -0.10 1.63 11.00
N GLY A 6 1.18 1.78 10.73
CA GLY A 6 1.89 0.75 10.01
C GLY A 6 3.38 0.96 10.00
N LYS A 7 4.06 0.00 9.40
CA LYS A 7 5.51 0.00 9.30
C LYS A 7 5.91 -0.40 7.89
N THR A 8 6.82 0.35 7.32
CA THR A 8 7.45 0.00 6.05
C THR A 8 8.69 -0.84 6.31
N GLY A 9 9.03 -1.64 5.34
CA GLY A 9 10.25 -2.42 5.37
C GLY A 9 10.82 -2.55 3.97
N THR A 10 12.08 -2.89 3.90
CA THR A 10 12.77 -3.10 2.63
C THR A 10 13.57 -4.39 2.72
N ALA A 11 13.43 -5.24 1.73
CA ALA A 11 14.20 -6.46 1.62
C ALA A 11 15.03 -6.43 0.35
N GLU A 12 16.33 -6.66 0.48
CA GLU A 12 17.21 -6.81 -0.66
C GLU A 12 17.42 -8.30 -0.93
N ILE A 13 17.29 -8.68 -2.19
CA ILE A 13 17.48 -10.04 -2.64
C ILE A 13 18.41 -10.02 -3.84
N GLY A 14 19.30 -10.99 -3.94
CA GLY A 14 20.19 -11.16 -5.07
C GLY A 14 21.65 -11.03 -4.73
N MET A 15 22.48 -11.25 -5.75
CA MET A 15 23.92 -11.16 -5.62
C MET A 15 24.40 -9.72 -5.76
N SER A 16 25.65 -9.46 -5.36
CA SER A 16 26.21 -8.12 -5.23
C SER A 16 26.09 -7.23 -6.47
N ASN A 17 25.94 -7.81 -7.66
CA ASN A 17 25.82 -7.04 -8.90
C ASN A 17 24.42 -7.06 -9.50
N LYS A 18 23.46 -7.73 -8.87
CA LYS A 18 22.09 -7.84 -9.34
C LYS A 18 21.12 -7.82 -8.16
N LYS A 19 21.16 -6.73 -7.40
CA LYS A 19 20.27 -6.60 -6.26
C LYS A 19 18.88 -6.20 -6.71
N MET A 20 17.88 -6.89 -6.19
CA MET A 20 16.48 -6.51 -6.29
C MET A 20 16.00 -6.04 -4.93
N THR A 21 15.26 -4.98 -4.92
CA THR A 21 14.71 -4.42 -3.69
C THR A 21 13.21 -4.59 -3.70
N HIS A 22 12.70 -5.19 -2.64
CA HIS A 22 11.25 -5.30 -2.44
C HIS A 22 10.84 -4.34 -1.35
N SER A 23 9.73 -3.67 -1.53
CA SER A 23 9.17 -2.83 -0.49
C SER A 23 7.99 -3.54 0.16
N LEU A 24 7.91 -3.39 1.47
CA LEU A 24 6.89 -4.03 2.29
C LEU A 24 6.20 -2.97 3.13
N PHE A 25 4.93 -3.18 3.35
CA PHE A 25 4.16 -2.40 4.31
C PHE A 25 3.22 -3.34 5.04
N ALA A 26 3.14 -3.18 6.34
CA ALA A 26 2.13 -3.85 7.16
C ALA A 26 1.48 -2.80 8.05
N GLY A 27 0.16 -2.74 8.03
CA GLY A 27 -0.55 -1.75 8.80
C GLY A 27 -1.93 -2.23 9.21
N TYR A 28 -2.54 -1.50 10.10
CA TYR A 28 -3.88 -1.81 10.58
C TYR A 28 -4.62 -0.54 10.96
N GLY A 29 -5.91 -0.66 11.06
CA GLY A 29 -6.77 0.43 11.50
C GLY A 29 -8.18 0.29 10.98
N PRO A 30 -8.99 1.33 11.16
CA PRO A 30 -8.65 2.62 11.78
C PRO A 30 -8.47 2.49 13.31
N ILE A 31 -7.53 3.25 13.86
CA ILE A 31 -7.22 3.11 15.30
C ILE A 31 -8.34 3.65 16.19
N ASP A 32 -9.19 4.52 15.65
CA ASP A 32 -10.34 5.06 16.38
C ASP A 32 -11.53 4.09 16.41
N TYR A 33 -11.45 3.00 15.63
CA TYR A 33 -12.51 2.01 15.58
C TYR A 33 -12.27 0.90 16.59
N PRO A 34 -13.30 0.20 17.03
CA PRO A 34 -13.11 -0.98 17.86
C PRO A 34 -12.25 -2.03 17.15
N PRO A 35 -11.45 -2.82 17.86
CA PRO A 35 -10.55 -3.79 17.22
C PRO A 35 -11.24 -4.74 16.24
N GLU A 36 -12.47 -5.16 16.53
CA GLU A 36 -13.23 -6.07 15.67
C GLU A 36 -13.66 -5.44 14.35
N GLU A 37 -13.56 -4.12 14.23
CA GLU A 37 -13.90 -3.40 13.00
C GLU A 37 -12.68 -2.93 12.24
N ARG A 38 -11.48 -3.27 12.73
CA ARG A 38 -10.23 -2.92 12.06
C ARG A 38 -9.83 -4.01 11.07
N ILE A 39 -9.03 -3.60 10.10
CA ILE A 39 -8.41 -4.56 9.16
C ILE A 39 -6.91 -4.43 9.21
N VAL A 40 -6.24 -5.48 8.81
CA VAL A 40 -4.79 -5.50 8.61
C VAL A 40 -4.54 -5.57 7.11
N VAL A 41 -3.63 -4.74 6.62
CA VAL A 41 -3.22 -4.76 5.23
C VAL A 41 -1.72 -4.99 5.19
N VAL A 42 -1.31 -5.99 4.42
CA VAL A 42 0.10 -6.27 4.16
C VAL A 42 0.30 -6.18 2.66
N THR A 43 1.26 -5.37 2.25
CA THR A 43 1.54 -5.14 0.84
C THR A 43 3.00 -5.41 0.56
N LEU A 44 3.26 -6.23 -0.44
CA LEU A 44 4.60 -6.50 -0.95
C LEU A 44 4.66 -6.01 -2.39
N VAL A 45 5.60 -5.13 -2.67
CA VAL A 45 5.88 -4.70 -4.04
C VAL A 45 7.25 -5.24 -4.41
N GLU A 46 7.25 -6.19 -5.32
CA GLU A 46 8.49 -6.81 -5.77
C GLU A 46 9.25 -5.88 -6.72
N ASN A 47 10.55 -5.86 -6.58
CA ASN A 47 11.43 -5.09 -7.44
C ASN A 47 11.06 -3.60 -7.48
N ASP A 48 10.77 -3.06 -6.30
CA ASP A 48 10.45 -1.64 -6.14
C ASP A 48 11.74 -0.87 -5.91
N ASN A 49 12.34 -0.41 -7.00
CA ASN A 49 13.64 0.26 -6.97
C ASN A 49 13.54 1.76 -6.76
N ASN A 50 12.35 2.28 -6.52
CA ASN A 50 12.17 3.70 -6.29
C ASN A 50 12.52 4.03 -4.84
N GLU A 51 13.67 4.68 -4.64
CA GLU A 51 14.16 5.00 -3.30
C GLU A 51 13.31 6.05 -2.59
N TYR A 52 12.64 6.91 -3.34
CA TYR A 52 11.90 8.04 -2.77
C TYR A 52 10.41 7.79 -2.61
N LEU A 53 9.86 6.95 -3.47
CA LEU A 53 8.42 6.70 -3.50
C LEU A 53 8.16 5.21 -3.41
N LYS A 54 8.17 4.68 -2.20
CA LYS A 54 7.83 3.27 -2.00
C LYS A 54 6.34 3.08 -2.18
N TYR A 55 5.98 2.28 -3.17
CA TYR A 55 4.58 2.09 -3.52
C TYR A 55 3.80 1.24 -2.52
N SER A 56 4.49 0.47 -1.68
CA SER A 56 3.81 -0.42 -0.73
C SER A 56 2.89 0.33 0.22
N ALA A 57 3.37 1.43 0.80
CA ALA A 57 2.55 2.24 1.70
C ALA A 57 1.39 2.90 0.97
N ARG A 58 1.64 3.42 -0.23
CA ARG A 58 0.60 4.09 -1.03
C ARG A 58 -0.48 3.11 -1.47
N LEU A 59 -0.09 1.92 -1.89
CA LEU A 59 -1.05 0.87 -2.25
C LEU A 59 -1.87 0.44 -1.04
N SER A 60 -1.24 0.36 0.12
CA SER A 60 -1.96 0.03 1.35
C SER A 60 -2.99 1.10 1.70
N ASN A 61 -2.63 2.37 1.56
CA ASN A 61 -3.58 3.46 1.77
C ASN A 61 -4.76 3.39 0.80
N LEU A 62 -4.49 3.01 -0.44
CA LEU A 62 -5.55 2.82 -1.43
C LEU A 62 -6.52 1.72 -0.98
N VAL A 63 -5.98 0.60 -0.50
CA VAL A 63 -6.80 -0.52 -0.02
C VAL A 63 -7.64 -0.11 1.19
N PHE A 64 -7.04 0.55 2.17
CA PHE A 64 -7.76 1.02 3.35
C PHE A 64 -8.92 1.94 2.96
N ASN A 65 -8.66 2.90 2.09
CA ASN A 65 -9.68 3.87 1.70
C ASN A 65 -10.78 3.25 0.85
N SER A 66 -10.42 2.34 -0.05
CA SER A 66 -11.43 1.61 -0.82
C SER A 66 -12.35 0.80 0.09
N TRP A 67 -11.77 0.17 1.11
CA TRP A 67 -12.54 -0.64 2.04
C TRP A 67 -13.51 0.18 2.88
N TYR A 68 -13.01 1.25 3.51
CA TYR A 68 -13.80 2.00 4.48
C TYR A 68 -14.68 3.07 3.85
N LYS A 69 -14.21 3.72 2.79
CA LYS A 69 -14.99 4.76 2.13
C LYS A 69 -15.86 4.22 1.00
N LYS A 70 -15.74 2.94 0.73
CA LYS A 70 -16.48 2.26 -0.34
C LYS A 70 -16.33 2.95 -1.69
N GLU A 71 -15.16 3.53 -1.91
CA GLU A 71 -14.81 4.09 -3.20
C GLU A 71 -14.47 2.97 -4.17
N SER A 72 -14.70 3.21 -5.47
CA SER A 72 -14.20 2.30 -6.47
C SER A 72 -12.67 2.32 -6.47
N PHE A 73 -12.07 1.24 -6.92
CA PHE A 73 -10.62 1.18 -7.08
C PHE A 73 -10.10 2.33 -7.94
N LYS A 74 -10.83 2.63 -9.01
CA LYS A 74 -10.46 3.69 -9.96
C LYS A 74 -10.42 5.06 -9.27
N GLU A 75 -11.40 5.36 -8.45
CA GLU A 75 -11.46 6.64 -7.72
C GLU A 75 -10.33 6.74 -6.71
N SER A 76 -10.07 5.68 -5.96
CA SER A 76 -8.99 5.65 -4.98
C SER A 76 -7.63 5.76 -5.65
N ALA A 77 -7.42 5.05 -6.75
CA ALA A 77 -6.17 5.09 -7.49
C ALA A 77 -5.90 6.51 -8.01
N LYS A 78 -6.91 7.16 -8.54
CA LYS A 78 -6.79 8.53 -9.02
C LYS A 78 -6.41 9.48 -7.90
N ARG A 79 -7.05 9.36 -6.75
CA ARG A 79 -6.79 10.24 -5.60
C ARG A 79 -5.37 10.06 -5.07
N PHE A 80 -4.84 8.84 -5.07
CA PHE A 80 -3.50 8.56 -4.60
C PHE A 80 -2.42 8.65 -5.68
N GLY A 81 -2.79 9.13 -6.86
CA GLY A 81 -1.82 9.41 -7.91
C GLY A 81 -1.33 8.21 -8.69
N PHE A 82 -2.09 7.12 -8.70
CA PHE A 82 -1.76 5.97 -9.53
C PHE A 82 -2.30 6.15 -10.95
N PRO A 83 -1.59 5.63 -11.95
CA PRO A 83 -2.10 5.69 -13.32
C PRO A 83 -3.37 4.88 -13.47
N ILE A 84 -4.33 5.43 -14.23
CA ILE A 84 -5.60 4.76 -14.50
C ILE A 84 -5.48 4.10 -15.86
N LEU A 85 -5.55 2.79 -15.88
CA LEU A 85 -5.49 2.00 -17.11
C LEU A 85 -6.88 1.49 -17.45
N ASP A 86 -7.13 1.30 -18.75
CA ASP A 86 -8.41 0.77 -19.21
C ASP A 86 -8.71 -0.62 -18.62
N SER A 87 -7.66 -1.36 -18.29
CA SER A 87 -7.80 -2.68 -17.68
C SER A 87 -8.39 -2.65 -16.27
N TYR A 88 -8.53 -1.48 -15.66
CA TYR A 88 -9.12 -1.34 -14.33
C TYR A 88 -10.64 -1.23 -14.34
N LYS A 89 -11.25 -1.53 -15.41
CA LYS A 89 -12.72 -1.48 -15.52
C LYS A 89 -13.39 -2.63 -14.80
#